data_2dfe0126c6fed460f1cc8d66bedf0c60
#
_entry.id   2dfe0126c6fed460f1cc8d66bedf0c60
#
_cell.length_a   1.000
_cell.length_b   1.000
_cell.length_c   1.000
_cell.angle_alpha   90.00
_cell.angle_beta   90.00
_cell.angle_gamma   90.00
#
_symmetry.space_group_name_H-M   'P 1'
#
loop_
_entity.id
_entity.type
_entity.pdbx_description
1 polymer ?
#
loop_
_entity_poly.entity_id
_entity_poly.type
_entity_poly.pdbx_seq_one_letter_code
_entity_poly.pdbx_strand_id
1 'polypeptide(L)'
;MKRILSLAAACLMLAACTTTNVKSAAGLPTAPPQNALVLLAQPDIELKLLTASGLLEPRADWTASAKANMQAAVEATLKGKSHKLTVLDPTTAMEGREGQVLRLNGAVGNSILAYGMYGAGLPSKTGFDWTLGEGAQLLAARYGTDYALFVYGRGSYSSGGRVAMMIGAAALGVSIPMGGQQAFASLVELKTGKVIWFNQAIASPAADMRSPEGAKMLTDALLTGLPL
;
A
#
# COMPACT_ATOMS: atom_id res chain seq x y z
N MET A 1 -33.83 21.70 -16.04
CA MET A 1 -33.25 20.35 -16.13
C MET A 1 -31.75 20.31 -16.50
N LYS A 2 -31.30 21.02 -17.58
CA LYS A 2 -29.85 21.02 -17.97
C LYS A 2 -28.89 21.53 -16.87
N ARG A 3 -29.27 22.54 -16.08
CA ARG A 3 -28.42 23.08 -14.98
C ARG A 3 -28.30 22.14 -13.78
N ILE A 4 -29.31 21.32 -13.50
CA ILE A 4 -29.30 20.33 -12.40
C ILE A 4 -28.42 19.14 -12.81
N LEU A 5 -28.45 18.71 -14.07
CA LEU A 5 -27.56 17.66 -14.59
C LEU A 5 -26.10 18.11 -14.56
N SER A 6 -25.79 19.37 -14.85
CA SER A 6 -24.44 19.92 -14.81
C SER A 6 -23.89 20.00 -13.37
N LEU A 7 -24.74 20.33 -12.38
CA LEU A 7 -24.35 20.33 -10.97
C LEU A 7 -24.09 18.90 -10.43
N ALA A 8 -24.94 17.94 -10.81
CA ALA A 8 -24.75 16.54 -10.43
C ALA A 8 -23.47 15.94 -11.04
N ALA A 9 -23.15 16.28 -12.29
CA ALA A 9 -21.90 15.87 -12.94
C ALA A 9 -20.65 16.48 -12.28
N ALA A 10 -20.72 17.76 -11.86
CA ALA A 10 -19.62 18.42 -11.15
C ALA A 10 -19.38 17.84 -9.74
N CYS A 11 -20.43 17.42 -9.01
CA CYS A 11 -20.29 16.77 -7.72
C CYS A 11 -19.68 15.37 -7.80
N LEU A 12 -19.87 14.65 -8.92
CA LEU A 12 -19.27 13.33 -9.15
C LEU A 12 -17.76 13.39 -9.41
N MET A 13 -17.24 14.52 -9.88
CA MET A 13 -15.81 14.73 -10.13
C MET A 13 -14.98 14.95 -8.83
N LEU A 14 -15.61 15.34 -7.73
CA LEU A 14 -14.94 15.64 -6.45
C LEU A 14 -14.63 14.38 -5.59
N ALA A 15 -15.18 13.22 -5.94
CA ALA A 15 -14.99 11.98 -5.17
C ALA A 15 -13.77 11.14 -5.61
N ALA A 16 -12.92 11.64 -6.51
CA ALA A 16 -11.90 10.86 -7.18
C ALA A 16 -10.47 10.97 -6.58
N CYS A 17 -10.30 11.65 -5.44
CA CYS A 17 -8.95 11.81 -4.87
C CYS A 17 -8.55 10.61 -4.00
N THR A 18 -7.45 9.96 -4.38
CA THR A 18 -6.73 9.06 -3.48
C THR A 18 -6.04 9.90 -2.41
N THR A 19 -6.31 9.61 -1.14
CA THR A 19 -5.70 10.33 -0.02
C THR A 19 -4.38 9.66 0.36
N THR A 20 -3.32 10.45 0.52
CA THR A 20 -1.99 9.97 0.94
C THR A 20 -1.53 10.63 2.23
N ASN A 21 -0.66 9.96 2.97
CA ASN A 21 -0.05 10.47 4.18
C ASN A 21 1.39 9.95 4.29
N VAL A 22 2.36 10.84 4.08
CA VAL A 22 3.79 10.53 4.03
C VAL A 22 4.46 10.78 5.37
N LYS A 23 5.33 9.88 5.81
CA LYS A 23 6.23 10.04 6.96
C LYS A 23 7.65 9.62 6.58
N SER A 24 8.63 10.34 7.13
CA SER A 24 10.05 10.02 6.94
C SER A 24 10.79 10.12 8.29
N ALA A 25 11.83 9.32 8.44
CA ALA A 25 12.66 9.35 9.63
C ALA A 25 13.53 10.63 9.65
N ALA A 26 13.50 11.37 10.74
CA ALA A 26 14.35 12.54 10.91
C ALA A 26 15.81 12.13 11.15
N GLY A 27 16.75 12.88 10.57
CA GLY A 27 18.19 12.70 10.82
C GLY A 27 18.85 11.53 10.06
N LEU A 28 18.12 10.81 9.21
CA LEU A 28 18.73 9.88 8.25
C LEU A 28 19.09 10.61 6.96
N PRO A 29 20.05 10.08 6.16
CA PRO A 29 20.26 10.58 4.81
C PRO A 29 18.90 10.62 4.11
N THR A 30 18.49 11.80 3.68
CA THR A 30 17.14 12.04 3.16
C THR A 30 16.85 11.31 1.87
N ALA A 31 17.87 10.83 1.20
CA ALA A 31 17.73 10.02 -0.01
C ALA A 31 18.88 9.00 -0.11
N PRO A 32 18.60 7.79 -0.59
CA PRO A 32 19.65 6.87 -1.03
C PRO A 32 20.57 7.52 -2.08
N PRO A 33 21.84 7.11 -2.15
CA PRO A 33 22.75 7.57 -3.19
C PRO A 33 22.16 7.32 -4.58
N GLN A 34 22.45 8.21 -5.54
CA GLN A 34 22.14 7.96 -6.94
C GLN A 34 22.77 6.62 -7.36
N ASN A 35 22.01 5.77 -8.01
CA ASN A 35 22.35 4.38 -8.38
C ASN A 35 22.34 3.37 -7.21
N ALA A 36 21.76 3.66 -6.06
CA ALA A 36 21.53 2.65 -5.04
C ALA A 36 20.79 1.44 -5.63
N LEU A 37 21.20 0.26 -5.17
CA LEU A 37 20.50 -0.98 -5.51
C LEU A 37 19.30 -1.16 -4.60
N VAL A 38 18.13 -1.26 -5.19
CA VAL A 38 16.86 -1.41 -4.46
C VAL A 38 16.29 -2.80 -4.70
N LEU A 39 16.05 -3.52 -3.62
CA LEU A 39 15.28 -4.75 -3.65
C LEU A 39 13.79 -4.39 -3.68
N LEU A 40 13.08 -4.82 -4.70
CA LEU A 40 11.62 -4.73 -4.74
C LEU A 40 11.05 -6.07 -4.26
N ALA A 41 10.45 -6.07 -3.07
CA ALA A 41 9.66 -7.20 -2.64
C ALA A 41 8.34 -7.24 -3.42
N GLN A 42 7.91 -8.44 -3.85
CA GLN A 42 6.60 -8.58 -4.47
C GLN A 42 5.52 -8.00 -3.54
N PRO A 43 4.57 -7.20 -4.08
CA PRO A 43 3.51 -6.60 -3.27
C PRO A 43 2.71 -7.66 -2.48
N ASP A 44 2.65 -7.48 -1.16
CA ASP A 44 1.81 -8.29 -0.27
C ASP A 44 0.38 -7.75 -0.29
N ILE A 45 -0.44 -8.26 -1.19
CA ILE A 45 -1.82 -7.83 -1.40
C ILE A 45 -2.77 -8.97 -1.08
N GLU A 46 -3.88 -8.62 -0.43
CA GLU A 46 -5.01 -9.51 -0.20
C GLU A 46 -6.32 -8.76 -0.44
N LEU A 47 -7.13 -9.29 -1.36
CA LEU A 47 -8.43 -8.73 -1.71
C LEU A 47 -9.56 -9.70 -1.36
N LYS A 48 -10.67 -9.14 -0.86
CA LYS A 48 -11.83 -9.88 -0.38
C LYS A 48 -13.13 -9.36 -1.00
N LEU A 49 -14.12 -10.22 -1.11
CA LEU A 49 -15.50 -9.83 -1.39
C LEU A 49 -16.22 -9.56 -0.06
N LEU A 50 -16.81 -8.38 0.06
CA LEU A 50 -17.72 -8.05 1.16
C LEU A 50 -19.14 -8.41 0.75
N THR A 51 -19.65 -9.50 1.31
CA THR A 51 -20.98 -10.03 1.00
C THR A 51 -22.12 -9.16 1.54
N ALA A 52 -23.35 -9.45 1.12
CA ALA A 52 -24.54 -8.78 1.66
C ALA A 52 -24.66 -8.95 3.18
N SER A 53 -24.32 -10.13 3.71
CA SER A 53 -24.32 -10.41 5.15
C SER A 53 -23.20 -9.73 5.94
N GLY A 54 -22.24 -9.08 5.26
CA GLY A 54 -21.07 -8.45 5.90
C GLY A 54 -19.87 -9.38 6.08
N LEU A 55 -19.93 -10.61 5.58
CA LEU A 55 -18.78 -11.52 5.60
C LEU A 55 -17.75 -11.12 4.57
N LEU A 56 -16.49 -11.33 4.91
CA LEU A 56 -15.35 -11.10 4.02
C LEU A 56 -14.86 -12.45 3.46
N GLU A 57 -15.05 -12.64 2.16
CA GLU A 57 -14.63 -13.85 1.43
C GLU A 57 -13.35 -13.56 0.65
N PRO A 58 -12.23 -14.28 0.92
CA PRO A 58 -11.00 -14.11 0.16
C PRO A 58 -11.21 -14.39 -1.34
N ARG A 59 -10.61 -13.54 -2.19
CA ARG A 59 -10.68 -13.67 -3.65
C ARG A 59 -9.27 -13.83 -4.21
N ALA A 60 -8.89 -15.08 -4.46
CA ALA A 60 -7.57 -15.41 -4.98
C ALA A 60 -7.31 -14.83 -6.39
N ASP A 61 -8.32 -14.84 -7.25
CA ASP A 61 -8.30 -14.27 -8.59
C ASP A 61 -8.03 -12.75 -8.57
N TRP A 62 -8.75 -12.00 -7.72
CA TRP A 62 -8.54 -10.56 -7.54
C TRP A 62 -7.17 -10.25 -6.93
N THR A 63 -6.78 -11.05 -5.97
CA THR A 63 -5.48 -10.91 -5.29
C THR A 63 -4.33 -11.12 -6.27
N ALA A 64 -4.39 -12.14 -7.12
CA ALA A 64 -3.37 -12.40 -8.13
C ALA A 64 -3.27 -11.24 -9.15
N SER A 65 -4.41 -10.78 -9.68
CA SER A 65 -4.44 -9.66 -10.61
C SER A 65 -3.88 -8.38 -9.98
N ALA A 66 -4.28 -8.07 -8.74
CA ALA A 66 -3.81 -6.89 -8.03
C ALA A 66 -2.29 -6.93 -7.76
N LYS A 67 -1.75 -8.08 -7.36
CA LYS A 67 -0.30 -8.27 -7.19
C LYS A 67 0.45 -7.98 -8.48
N ALA A 68 0.03 -8.57 -9.59
CA ALA A 68 0.67 -8.39 -10.89
C ALA A 68 0.61 -6.92 -11.36
N ASN A 69 -0.57 -6.30 -11.27
CA ASN A 69 -0.77 -4.92 -11.69
C ASN A 69 0.05 -3.93 -10.84
N MET A 70 0.02 -4.08 -9.51
CA MET A 70 0.78 -3.22 -8.60
C MET A 70 2.28 -3.40 -8.78
N GLN A 71 2.76 -4.64 -8.97
CA GLN A 71 4.17 -4.89 -9.25
C GLN A 71 4.61 -4.19 -10.53
N ALA A 72 3.87 -4.36 -11.63
CA ALA A 72 4.17 -3.72 -12.90
C ALA A 72 4.18 -2.18 -12.79
N ALA A 73 3.23 -1.59 -12.06
CA ALA A 73 3.17 -0.16 -11.83
C ALA A 73 4.35 0.38 -11.01
N VAL A 74 4.73 -0.32 -9.93
CA VAL A 74 5.90 0.03 -9.11
C VAL A 74 7.18 -0.07 -9.91
N GLU A 75 7.39 -1.16 -10.66
CA GLU A 75 8.57 -1.32 -11.52
C GLU A 75 8.67 -0.22 -12.57
N ALA A 76 7.56 0.15 -13.21
CA ALA A 76 7.53 1.22 -14.19
C ALA A 76 7.93 2.58 -13.57
N THR A 77 7.41 2.88 -12.38
CA THR A 77 7.75 4.12 -11.64
C THR A 77 9.23 4.16 -11.25
N LEU A 78 9.78 3.05 -10.79
CA LEU A 78 11.19 2.98 -10.36
C LEU A 78 12.16 2.99 -11.55
N LYS A 79 11.83 2.35 -12.67
CA LYS A 79 12.64 2.42 -13.91
C LYS A 79 12.79 3.86 -14.40
N GLY A 80 11.76 4.68 -14.26
CA GLY A 80 11.81 6.11 -14.59
C GLY A 80 12.76 6.93 -13.71
N LYS A 81 13.18 6.39 -12.56
CA LYS A 81 14.07 7.05 -11.57
C LYS A 81 15.55 6.61 -11.67
N SER A 82 15.92 5.84 -12.66
CA SER A 82 17.31 5.36 -12.90
C SER A 82 17.93 4.48 -11.81
N HIS A 83 17.11 3.88 -10.95
CA HIS A 83 17.58 2.92 -9.95
C HIS A 83 17.67 1.50 -10.50
N LYS A 84 18.69 0.76 -10.07
CA LYS A 84 18.83 -0.66 -10.39
C LYS A 84 17.91 -1.45 -9.45
N LEU A 85 16.99 -2.22 -10.03
CA LEU A 85 16.04 -3.04 -9.30
C LEU A 85 16.46 -4.50 -9.30
N THR A 86 16.36 -5.13 -8.15
CA THR A 86 16.32 -6.58 -8.00
C THR A 86 14.95 -6.97 -7.45
N VAL A 87 14.25 -7.87 -8.13
CA VAL A 87 12.93 -8.31 -7.69
C VAL A 87 13.09 -9.56 -6.84
N LEU A 88 12.51 -9.53 -5.65
CA LEU A 88 12.42 -10.69 -4.75
C LEU A 88 11.20 -11.52 -5.13
N ASP A 89 11.42 -12.74 -5.61
CA ASP A 89 10.35 -13.70 -5.83
C ASP A 89 9.92 -14.34 -4.50
N PRO A 90 8.68 -14.11 -4.05
CA PRO A 90 8.20 -14.64 -2.79
C PRO A 90 8.02 -16.16 -2.82
N THR A 91 7.87 -16.80 -3.98
CA THR A 91 7.72 -18.25 -4.06
C THR A 91 8.98 -18.97 -3.56
N THR A 92 10.15 -18.33 -3.69
CA THR A 92 11.41 -18.85 -3.20
C THR A 92 11.78 -18.37 -1.79
N ALA A 93 11.16 -17.27 -1.32
CA ALA A 93 11.53 -16.60 -0.08
C ALA A 93 10.57 -16.89 1.10
N MET A 94 9.33 -17.33 0.84
CA MET A 94 8.27 -17.40 1.86
C MET A 94 8.51 -18.43 2.97
N GLU A 95 9.28 -19.49 2.73
CA GLU A 95 9.49 -20.59 3.69
C GLU A 95 10.66 -20.36 4.64
N GLY A 96 11.50 -19.34 4.41
CA GLY A 96 12.71 -19.08 5.15
C GLY A 96 12.69 -17.82 6.01
N ARG A 97 13.88 -17.43 6.47
CA ARG A 97 14.09 -16.17 7.20
C ARG A 97 13.69 -14.94 6.41
N GLU A 98 13.78 -14.96 5.09
CA GLU A 98 13.34 -13.88 4.22
C GLU A 98 11.84 -13.65 4.32
N GLY A 99 11.05 -14.72 4.30
CA GLY A 99 9.62 -14.64 4.53
C GLY A 99 9.24 -14.08 5.91
N GLN A 100 10.10 -14.28 6.92
CA GLN A 100 9.92 -13.64 8.22
C GLN A 100 10.10 -12.12 8.13
N VAL A 101 11.10 -11.63 7.38
CA VAL A 101 11.31 -10.19 7.16
C VAL A 101 10.12 -9.58 6.39
N LEU A 102 9.60 -10.28 5.37
CA LEU A 102 8.42 -9.84 4.62
C LEU A 102 7.18 -9.70 5.53
N ARG A 103 6.93 -10.72 6.36
CA ARG A 103 5.81 -10.68 7.33
C ARG A 103 6.01 -9.61 8.40
N LEU A 104 7.26 -9.44 8.87
CA LEU A 104 7.60 -8.40 9.84
C LEU A 104 7.36 -7.00 9.29
N ASN A 105 7.66 -6.76 8.01
CA ASN A 105 7.34 -5.47 7.38
C ASN A 105 5.83 -5.18 7.44
N GLY A 106 4.99 -6.17 7.18
CA GLY A 106 3.53 -6.03 7.32
C GLY A 106 3.12 -5.66 8.75
N ALA A 107 3.68 -6.33 9.76
CA ALA A 107 3.39 -6.07 11.18
C ALA A 107 3.86 -4.66 11.61
N VAL A 108 5.09 -4.28 11.23
CA VAL A 108 5.65 -2.94 11.52
C VAL A 108 4.85 -1.86 10.81
N GLY A 109 4.50 -2.05 9.53
CA GLY A 109 3.69 -1.11 8.76
C GLY A 109 2.31 -0.89 9.40
N ASN A 110 1.62 -1.94 9.83
CA ASN A 110 0.36 -1.81 10.57
C ASN A 110 0.55 -1.09 11.91
N SER A 111 1.68 -1.29 12.59
CA SER A 111 2.00 -0.56 13.82
C SER A 111 2.26 0.93 13.54
N ILE A 112 2.92 1.27 12.43
CA ILE A 112 3.10 2.66 11.97
C ILE A 112 1.73 3.30 11.72
N LEU A 113 0.81 2.60 11.05
CA LEU A 113 -0.55 3.10 10.82
C LEU A 113 -1.27 3.36 12.14
N ALA A 114 -1.30 2.37 13.04
CA ALA A 114 -2.04 2.45 14.28
C ALA A 114 -1.52 3.53 15.23
N TYR A 115 -0.21 3.64 15.38
CA TYR A 115 0.41 4.48 16.40
C TYR A 115 1.14 5.70 15.85
N GLY A 116 1.68 5.61 14.63
CA GLY A 116 2.44 6.68 14.03
C GLY A 116 1.61 7.65 13.20
N MET A 117 0.47 7.19 12.66
CA MET A 117 -0.36 8.00 11.76
C MET A 117 -1.73 8.36 12.34
N TYR A 118 -2.41 7.43 12.96
CA TYR A 118 -3.77 7.61 13.47
C TYR A 118 -3.89 7.63 14.98
N GLY A 119 -2.89 7.12 15.69
CA GLY A 119 -2.88 7.02 17.15
C GLY A 119 -2.25 8.20 17.87
N ALA A 120 -2.35 8.17 19.18
CA ALA A 120 -1.70 9.15 20.08
C ALA A 120 -0.17 9.02 20.16
N GLY A 121 0.42 8.16 19.34
CA GLY A 121 1.82 7.80 19.42
C GLY A 121 2.12 6.73 20.47
N LEU A 122 3.34 6.24 20.46
CA LEU A 122 3.84 5.34 21.51
C LEU A 122 4.70 6.16 22.48
N PRO A 123 4.47 6.09 23.81
CA PRO A 123 5.26 6.83 24.79
C PRO A 123 6.77 6.55 24.71
N SER A 124 7.14 5.38 24.20
CA SER A 124 8.54 4.95 24.01
C SER A 124 9.20 5.49 22.73
N LYS A 125 8.47 6.23 21.88
CA LYS A 125 8.97 6.73 20.59
C LYS A 125 8.86 8.25 20.49
N THR A 126 10.00 8.89 20.27
CA THR A 126 10.10 10.35 20.10
C THR A 126 10.22 10.71 18.62
N GLY A 127 9.25 10.31 17.81
CA GLY A 127 9.25 10.59 16.38
C GLY A 127 9.09 9.34 15.52
N PHE A 128 9.41 9.45 14.22
CA PHE A 128 9.33 8.33 13.29
C PHE A 128 10.60 7.48 13.38
N ASP A 129 10.65 6.57 14.35
CA ASP A 129 11.76 5.64 14.57
C ASP A 129 11.24 4.20 14.58
N TRP A 130 11.14 3.62 13.37
CA TRP A 130 10.65 2.28 13.15
C TRP A 130 11.70 1.41 12.48
N THR A 131 11.74 0.12 12.82
CA THR A 131 12.76 -0.79 12.30
C THR A 131 12.22 -2.22 12.15
N LEU A 132 12.75 -2.91 11.15
CA LEU A 132 12.61 -4.36 10.99
C LEU A 132 13.71 -5.13 11.76
N GLY A 133 14.60 -4.39 12.45
CA GLY A 133 15.72 -4.98 13.17
C GLY A 133 16.82 -5.53 12.27
N GLU A 134 17.82 -6.13 12.90
CA GLU A 134 19.02 -6.65 12.22
C GLU A 134 18.71 -7.80 11.24
N GLY A 135 17.56 -8.47 11.38
CA GLY A 135 17.13 -9.52 10.46
C GLY A 135 17.00 -9.04 9.00
N ALA A 136 16.83 -7.73 8.79
CA ALA A 136 16.80 -7.14 7.44
C ALA A 136 18.12 -7.28 6.68
N GLN A 137 19.26 -7.36 7.38
CA GLN A 137 20.60 -7.54 6.78
C GLN A 137 20.70 -8.82 5.94
N LEU A 138 19.87 -9.82 6.24
CA LEU A 138 19.81 -11.06 5.46
C LEU A 138 19.48 -10.77 3.99
N LEU A 139 18.56 -9.83 3.73
CA LEU A 139 18.21 -9.43 2.38
C LEU A 139 19.37 -8.69 1.68
N ALA A 140 20.07 -7.81 2.41
CA ALA A 140 21.25 -7.14 1.88
C ALA A 140 22.33 -8.15 1.45
N ALA A 141 22.63 -9.10 2.33
CA ALA A 141 23.67 -10.10 2.06
C ALA A 141 23.33 -11.04 0.89
N ARG A 142 22.04 -11.39 0.75
CA ARG A 142 21.62 -12.33 -0.30
C ARG A 142 21.46 -11.69 -1.67
N TYR A 143 20.93 -10.46 -1.72
CA TYR A 143 20.60 -9.78 -2.97
C TYR A 143 21.59 -8.69 -3.37
N GLY A 144 22.58 -8.40 -2.53
CA GLY A 144 23.58 -7.36 -2.79
C GLY A 144 22.95 -5.96 -2.88
N THR A 145 21.88 -5.69 -2.11
CA THR A 145 21.12 -4.44 -2.15
C THR A 145 21.22 -3.70 -0.83
N ASP A 146 21.22 -2.36 -0.88
CA ASP A 146 21.31 -1.54 0.32
C ASP A 146 19.93 -1.18 0.89
N TYR A 147 18.91 -1.17 0.03
CA TYR A 147 17.56 -0.76 0.36
C TYR A 147 16.55 -1.80 -0.13
N ALA A 148 15.42 -1.88 0.57
CA ALA A 148 14.26 -2.64 0.11
C ALA A 148 13.01 -1.77 0.12
N LEU A 149 12.25 -1.83 -0.98
CA LEU A 149 10.92 -1.26 -1.08
C LEU A 149 9.89 -2.38 -0.91
N PHE A 150 9.04 -2.23 0.08
CA PHE A 150 7.93 -3.11 0.35
C PHE A 150 6.62 -2.39 0.06
N VAL A 151 5.68 -3.11 -0.55
CA VAL A 151 4.31 -2.65 -0.77
C VAL A 151 3.34 -3.63 -0.13
N TYR A 152 2.42 -3.11 0.64
CA TYR A 152 1.39 -3.88 1.34
C TYR A 152 0.03 -3.31 0.99
N GLY A 153 -0.93 -4.16 0.64
CA GLY A 153 -2.27 -3.73 0.28
C GLY A 153 -3.34 -4.65 0.84
N ARG A 154 -4.41 -4.07 1.34
CA ARG A 154 -5.60 -4.80 1.77
C ARG A 154 -6.83 -4.10 1.23
N GLY A 155 -7.79 -4.89 0.78
CA GLY A 155 -9.00 -4.31 0.23
C GLY A 155 -10.17 -5.26 0.25
N SER A 156 -11.36 -4.67 0.21
CA SER A 156 -12.60 -5.40 -0.01
C SER A 156 -13.49 -4.65 -0.98
N TYR A 157 -14.25 -5.42 -1.75
CA TYR A 157 -15.22 -4.89 -2.71
C TYR A 157 -16.60 -5.39 -2.34
N SER A 158 -17.57 -4.48 -2.29
CA SER A 158 -18.95 -4.83 -1.99
C SER A 158 -19.57 -5.68 -3.10
N SER A 159 -20.24 -6.78 -2.73
CA SER A 159 -21.05 -7.57 -3.66
C SER A 159 -22.24 -6.75 -4.18
N GLY A 160 -22.81 -7.14 -5.31
CA GLY A 160 -24.03 -6.50 -5.84
C GLY A 160 -25.18 -6.52 -4.83
N GLY A 161 -25.34 -7.62 -4.07
CA GLY A 161 -26.33 -7.72 -3.01
C GLY A 161 -26.08 -6.73 -1.87
N ARG A 162 -24.81 -6.47 -1.51
CA ARG A 162 -24.46 -5.46 -0.51
C ARG A 162 -24.76 -4.05 -0.99
N VAL A 163 -24.46 -3.75 -2.27
CA VAL A 163 -24.79 -2.46 -2.87
C VAL A 163 -26.30 -2.23 -2.89
N ALA A 164 -27.09 -3.23 -3.27
CA ALA A 164 -28.56 -3.14 -3.24
C ALA A 164 -29.10 -2.91 -1.81
N MET A 165 -28.56 -3.63 -0.83
CA MET A 165 -28.91 -3.44 0.58
C MET A 165 -28.56 -2.02 1.07
N MET A 166 -27.39 -1.49 0.68
CA MET A 166 -26.95 -0.15 1.04
C MET A 166 -27.88 0.92 0.46
N ILE A 167 -28.30 0.78 -0.80
CA ILE A 167 -29.25 1.71 -1.43
C ILE A 167 -30.59 1.69 -0.68
N GLY A 168 -31.11 0.50 -0.35
CA GLY A 168 -32.34 0.36 0.42
C GLY A 168 -32.22 0.95 1.83
N ALA A 169 -31.10 0.71 2.53
CA ALA A 169 -30.87 1.24 3.86
C ALA A 169 -30.72 2.78 3.85
N ALA A 170 -30.03 3.33 2.83
CA ALA A 170 -29.87 4.78 2.66
C ALA A 170 -31.22 5.50 2.47
N ALA A 171 -32.18 4.87 1.80
CA ALA A 171 -33.54 5.38 1.67
C ALA A 171 -34.27 5.48 3.01
N LEU A 172 -33.83 4.70 4.03
CA LEU A 172 -34.32 4.71 5.40
C LEU A 172 -33.44 5.54 6.35
N GLY A 173 -32.45 6.27 5.82
CA GLY A 173 -31.51 7.08 6.62
C GLY A 173 -30.42 6.26 7.31
N VAL A 174 -30.23 4.98 6.96
CA VAL A 174 -29.22 4.10 7.56
C VAL A 174 -28.00 4.03 6.64
N SER A 175 -26.80 4.27 7.21
CA SER A 175 -25.54 4.11 6.49
C SER A 175 -24.95 2.72 6.72
N ILE A 176 -24.70 1.99 5.64
CA ILE A 176 -24.00 0.69 5.68
C ILE A 176 -22.60 0.87 5.08
N PRO A 177 -21.53 0.47 5.80
CA PRO A 177 -20.16 0.59 5.29
C PRO A 177 -19.97 -0.19 3.99
N MET A 178 -19.30 0.43 3.02
CA MET A 178 -18.83 -0.19 1.79
C MET A 178 -17.43 -0.80 1.97
N GLY A 179 -17.07 -1.68 1.05
CA GLY A 179 -15.69 -2.09 0.88
C GLY A 179 -14.79 -0.91 0.50
N GLY A 180 -13.52 -1.01 0.84
CA GLY A 180 -12.51 -0.02 0.51
C GLY A 180 -11.14 -0.68 0.35
N GLN A 181 -10.22 0.06 -0.19
CA GLN A 181 -8.84 -0.38 -0.40
C GLN A 181 -7.88 0.59 0.27
N GLN A 182 -6.87 0.04 0.91
CA GLN A 182 -5.74 0.80 1.44
C GLN A 182 -4.44 0.07 1.13
N ALA A 183 -3.39 0.85 0.92
CA ALA A 183 -2.05 0.34 0.75
C ALA A 183 -1.07 1.20 1.55
N PHE A 184 0.06 0.62 1.93
CA PHE A 184 1.21 1.38 2.35
C PHE A 184 2.47 0.87 1.65
N ALA A 185 3.46 1.75 1.54
CA ALA A 185 4.79 1.41 1.09
C ALA A 185 5.81 1.87 2.13
N SER A 186 6.86 1.07 2.29
CA SER A 186 7.97 1.38 3.18
C SER A 186 9.30 1.19 2.45
N LEU A 187 10.19 2.17 2.56
CA LEU A 187 11.58 2.05 2.15
C LEU A 187 12.42 1.77 3.38
N VAL A 188 13.14 0.67 3.36
CA VAL A 188 13.95 0.18 4.48
C VAL A 188 15.41 0.18 4.09
N GLU A 189 16.26 0.78 4.91
CA GLU A 189 17.70 0.63 4.84
C GLU A 189 18.08 -0.73 5.42
N LEU A 190 18.56 -1.65 4.58
CA LEU A 190 18.77 -3.05 4.98
C LEU A 190 19.92 -3.23 5.97
N LYS A 191 20.93 -2.34 5.95
CA LYS A 191 22.07 -2.39 6.87
C LYS A 191 21.66 -2.23 8.32
N THR A 192 20.70 -1.37 8.61
CA THR A 192 20.22 -1.07 9.96
C THR A 192 18.84 -1.63 10.26
N GLY A 193 18.12 -2.04 9.23
CA GLY A 193 16.72 -2.42 9.28
C GLY A 193 15.76 -1.24 9.47
N LYS A 194 16.24 0.01 9.46
CA LYS A 194 15.42 1.20 9.71
C LYS A 194 14.46 1.48 8.55
N VAL A 195 13.22 1.78 8.88
CA VAL A 195 12.23 2.33 7.94
C VAL A 195 12.56 3.81 7.75
N ILE A 196 13.14 4.15 6.60
CA ILE A 196 13.58 5.53 6.32
C ILE A 196 12.49 6.39 5.69
N TRP A 197 11.52 5.75 5.05
CA TRP A 197 10.36 6.41 4.45
C TRP A 197 9.15 5.47 4.51
N PHE A 198 7.98 6.05 4.70
CA PHE A 198 6.71 5.37 4.75
C PHE A 198 5.62 6.26 4.16
N ASN A 199 4.76 5.69 3.33
CA ASN A 199 3.55 6.37 2.86
C ASN A 199 2.38 5.41 2.89
N GLN A 200 1.21 5.96 3.19
CA GLN A 200 -0.07 5.29 3.09
C GLN A 200 -0.94 5.95 2.04
N ALA A 201 -1.69 5.15 1.31
CA ALA A 201 -2.73 5.61 0.41
C ALA A 201 -4.05 4.88 0.71
N ILE A 202 -5.13 5.66 0.84
CA ILE A 202 -6.50 5.15 0.82
C ILE A 202 -7.00 5.36 -0.60
N ALA A 203 -7.30 4.26 -1.28
CA ALA A 203 -7.66 4.29 -2.69
C ALA A 203 -9.05 4.89 -2.91
N SER A 204 -9.15 5.79 -3.88
CA SER A 204 -10.44 6.18 -4.44
C SER A 204 -11.08 5.01 -5.22
N PRO A 205 -12.38 5.04 -5.51
CA PRO A 205 -13.02 4.00 -6.33
C PRO A 205 -12.37 3.78 -7.70
N ALA A 206 -11.74 4.82 -8.28
CA ALA A 206 -11.04 4.74 -9.56
C ALA A 206 -9.67 4.07 -9.44
N ALA A 207 -9.05 4.09 -8.26
CA ALA A 207 -7.75 3.49 -7.99
C ALA A 207 -7.88 1.99 -7.62
N ASP A 208 -8.60 1.24 -8.45
CA ASP A 208 -8.86 -0.19 -8.24
C ASP A 208 -7.64 -1.03 -8.60
N MET A 209 -7.03 -1.67 -7.61
CA MET A 209 -5.84 -2.51 -7.79
C MET A 209 -6.04 -3.68 -8.77
N ARG A 210 -7.29 -4.09 -9.03
CA ARG A 210 -7.60 -5.19 -9.97
C ARG A 210 -7.41 -4.81 -11.43
N SER A 211 -7.37 -3.52 -11.75
CA SER A 211 -7.11 -3.02 -13.09
C SER A 211 -5.72 -2.39 -13.20
N PRO A 212 -5.05 -2.47 -14.37
CA PRO A 212 -3.75 -1.82 -14.58
C PRO A 212 -3.78 -0.31 -14.35
N GLU A 213 -4.83 0.37 -14.81
CA GLU A 213 -5.00 1.81 -14.69
C GLU A 213 -5.20 2.23 -13.24
N GLY A 214 -6.06 1.51 -12.51
CA GLY A 214 -6.31 1.77 -11.09
C GLY A 214 -5.10 1.46 -10.22
N ALA A 215 -4.38 0.39 -10.51
CA ALA A 215 -3.12 0.05 -9.84
C ALA A 215 -2.05 1.14 -10.09
N LYS A 216 -1.96 1.66 -11.33
CA LYS A 216 -1.07 2.79 -11.63
C LYS A 216 -1.44 4.04 -10.83
N MET A 217 -2.73 4.42 -10.80
CA MET A 217 -3.20 5.57 -10.02
C MET A 217 -2.86 5.43 -8.54
N LEU A 218 -3.09 4.25 -7.97
CA LEU A 218 -2.77 3.97 -6.57
C LEU A 218 -1.26 4.01 -6.32
N THR A 219 -0.46 3.43 -7.22
CA THR A 219 1.00 3.42 -7.12
C THR A 219 1.58 4.83 -7.22
N ASP A 220 1.13 5.65 -8.16
CA ASP A 220 1.58 7.04 -8.30
C ASP A 220 1.34 7.84 -7.00
N ALA A 221 0.17 7.69 -6.40
CA ALA A 221 -0.15 8.30 -5.12
C ALA A 221 0.70 7.70 -3.98
N LEU A 222 0.82 6.38 -3.93
CA LEU A 222 1.53 5.65 -2.89
C LEU A 222 3.03 5.96 -2.87
N LEU A 223 3.65 6.14 -4.04
CA LEU A 223 5.08 6.43 -4.16
C LEU A 223 5.40 7.93 -4.20
N THR A 224 4.42 8.79 -3.93
CA THR A 224 4.64 10.24 -3.80
C THR A 224 5.64 10.51 -2.67
N GLY A 225 6.69 11.30 -2.96
CA GLY A 225 7.72 11.63 -1.99
C GLY A 225 8.69 10.48 -1.66
N LEU A 226 8.66 9.39 -2.42
CA LEU A 226 9.66 8.32 -2.31
C LEU A 226 11.06 8.88 -2.64
N PRO A 227 12.04 8.79 -1.71
CA PRO A 227 13.36 9.38 -1.88
C PRO A 227 14.31 8.51 -2.71
N LEU A 228 13.84 8.05 -3.89
CA LEU A 228 14.60 7.25 -4.86
C LEU A 228 14.68 7.98 -6.20
#